data_2eb517c66c90693c53164f17bbb680b3
#
_entry.id   2eb517c66c90693c53164f17bbb680b3
#
_cell.length_a   1.000
_cell.length_b   1.000
_cell.length_c   1.000
_cell.angle_alpha   90.00
_cell.angle_beta   90.00
_cell.angle_gamma   90.00
#
_symmetry.space_group_name_H-M   'P 1'
#
loop_
_entity.id
_entity.type
_entity.pdbx_description
1 polymer ?
#
loop_
_entity_poly.entity_id
_entity_poly.type
_entity_poly.pdbx_seq_one_letter_code
_entity_poly.pdbx_strand_id
1 'polypeptide(L)'
;AIGAYNGIARNININDNDEYLYSGRVAWMPFGEYKFEESSLDRPSGPRLALGLAGLTNTVGLGASAIDVERLGYEVAFKWRGFSAQGEFFDENAENQSNVTSDNQGYYLQAGYLFPGNKFEVAARYESIERDTTFNVSNLGSALKDFEGTGIGASYYLNKHVHKIQADWF
;
A
#
# COMPACT_ATOMS: atom_id res chain seq x y z
N ALA A 1 -9.78 -11.22 -5.21
CA ALA A 1 -9.65 -10.80 -6.61
C ALA A 1 -8.44 -11.48 -7.23
N ILE A 2 -8.53 -11.83 -8.51
CA ILE A 2 -7.44 -12.36 -9.32
C ILE A 2 -7.53 -11.65 -10.67
N GLY A 3 -6.41 -11.30 -11.27
CA GLY A 3 -6.36 -10.64 -12.57
C GLY A 3 -5.11 -10.97 -13.37
N ALA A 4 -5.24 -10.85 -14.70
CA ALA A 4 -4.13 -10.86 -15.65
C ALA A 4 -4.21 -9.57 -16.46
N TYR A 5 -3.08 -8.90 -16.62
CA TYR A 5 -2.98 -7.59 -17.23
C TYR A 5 -1.79 -7.52 -18.18
N ASN A 6 -1.82 -6.53 -19.04
CA ASN A 6 -0.67 -6.16 -19.86
C ASN A 6 0.40 -5.53 -18.95
N GLY A 7 1.53 -6.20 -18.78
CA GLY A 7 2.52 -5.90 -17.72
C GLY A 7 3.45 -4.72 -17.98
N ILE A 8 3.38 -4.01 -19.12
CA ILE A 8 4.42 -3.07 -19.54
C ILE A 8 4.37 -1.75 -18.78
N ALA A 9 3.23 -1.07 -18.77
CA ALA A 9 3.04 0.19 -18.04
C ALA A 9 1.57 0.60 -17.96
N ARG A 10 1.29 1.58 -17.10
CA ARG A 10 -0.03 2.16 -16.96
C ARG A 10 -0.46 2.86 -18.25
N ASN A 11 -1.66 2.54 -18.74
CA ASN A 11 -2.26 3.09 -19.97
C ASN A 11 -1.54 2.71 -21.29
N ILE A 12 -0.71 1.69 -21.29
CA ILE A 12 -0.16 1.09 -22.50
C ILE A 12 -0.99 -0.12 -22.85
N ASN A 13 -1.50 -0.17 -24.08
CA ASN A 13 -2.35 -1.26 -24.60
C ASN A 13 -1.60 -2.20 -25.56
N ILE A 14 -0.29 -2.07 -25.66
CA ILE A 14 0.59 -2.94 -26.43
C ILE A 14 1.33 -3.82 -25.44
N ASN A 15 1.35 -5.12 -25.66
CA ASN A 15 2.22 -6.05 -24.97
C ASN A 15 3.37 -6.36 -25.92
N ASP A 16 4.56 -5.83 -25.65
CA ASP A 16 5.73 -5.95 -26.53
C ASP A 16 6.65 -7.12 -26.18
N ASN A 17 6.44 -7.73 -25.00
CA ASN A 17 7.22 -8.87 -24.52
C ASN A 17 6.43 -10.19 -24.45
N ASP A 18 5.17 -10.19 -24.89
CA ASP A 18 4.26 -11.33 -24.83
C ASP A 18 4.03 -11.91 -23.41
N GLU A 19 4.53 -11.22 -22.37
CA GLU A 19 4.36 -11.60 -20.97
C GLU A 19 3.21 -10.83 -20.31
N TYR A 20 2.59 -11.43 -19.30
CA TYR A 20 1.48 -10.83 -18.58
C TYR A 20 1.83 -10.60 -17.12
N LEU A 21 1.32 -9.50 -16.56
CA LEU A 21 1.25 -9.31 -15.13
C LEU A 21 0.10 -10.13 -14.57
N TYR A 22 0.40 -11.00 -13.63
CA TYR A 22 -0.61 -11.70 -12.83
C TYR A 22 -0.66 -11.11 -11.44
N SER A 23 -1.85 -10.90 -10.91
CA SER A 23 -2.02 -10.44 -9.55
C SER A 23 -3.18 -11.10 -8.84
N GLY A 24 -3.08 -11.20 -7.53
CA GLY A 24 -4.13 -11.74 -6.69
C GLY A 24 -4.16 -11.05 -5.33
N ARG A 25 -5.35 -10.94 -4.75
CA ARG A 25 -5.55 -10.44 -3.39
C ARG A 25 -6.67 -11.21 -2.70
N VAL A 26 -6.41 -11.61 -1.45
CA VAL A 26 -7.39 -12.18 -0.54
C VAL A 26 -7.49 -11.29 0.69
N ALA A 27 -8.70 -11.11 1.22
CA ALA A 27 -8.93 -10.40 2.48
C ALA A 27 -9.87 -11.22 3.36
N TRP A 28 -9.58 -11.26 4.67
CA TRP A 28 -10.37 -11.94 5.67
C TRP A 28 -10.82 -10.96 6.76
N MET A 29 -12.10 -10.96 7.05
CA MET A 29 -12.76 -10.03 7.99
C MET A 29 -13.50 -10.82 9.07
N PRO A 30 -12.80 -11.31 10.13
CA PRO A 30 -13.35 -12.23 11.11
C PRO A 30 -14.52 -11.66 11.94
N PHE A 31 -14.61 -10.34 12.07
CA PHE A 31 -15.62 -9.67 12.88
C PHE A 31 -16.69 -8.93 12.05
N GLY A 32 -16.94 -9.42 10.82
CA GLY A 32 -17.88 -8.84 9.88
C GLY A 32 -17.26 -7.78 8.98
N GLU A 33 -18.07 -7.16 8.14
CA GLU A 33 -17.62 -6.23 7.12
C GLU A 33 -16.75 -5.11 7.69
N TYR A 34 -15.59 -4.89 7.05
CA TYR A 34 -14.69 -3.78 7.31
C TYR A 34 -14.81 -2.74 6.20
N LYS A 35 -15.11 -1.50 6.56
CA LYS A 35 -15.08 -0.39 5.61
C LYS A 35 -13.68 0.18 5.54
N PHE A 36 -13.03 0.05 4.37
CA PHE A 36 -11.69 0.58 4.10
C PHE A 36 -11.72 2.10 3.92
N GLU A 37 -11.94 2.81 5.01
CA GLU A 37 -11.86 4.25 5.14
C GLU A 37 -10.78 4.57 6.17
N GLU A 38 -10.03 5.65 6.01
CA GLU A 38 -8.93 6.00 6.91
C GLU A 38 -9.38 6.23 8.35
N SER A 39 -10.54 6.88 8.53
CA SER A 39 -11.11 7.21 9.84
C SER A 39 -12.18 6.23 10.29
N SER A 40 -12.42 6.15 11.60
CA SER A 40 -13.52 5.38 12.20
C SER A 40 -14.79 6.24 12.36
N LEU A 41 -15.24 6.90 11.27
CA LEU A 41 -16.46 7.75 11.30
C LEU A 41 -17.74 7.00 11.59
N ASP A 42 -17.79 5.72 11.26
CA ASP A 42 -18.90 4.83 11.57
C ASP A 42 -18.93 4.37 13.05
N ARG A 43 -17.84 4.60 13.80
CA ARG A 43 -17.67 4.24 15.22
C ARG A 43 -18.28 2.89 15.58
N PRO A 44 -17.85 1.79 14.98
CA PRO A 44 -18.46 0.49 15.22
C PRO A 44 -18.47 0.16 16.72
N SER A 45 -19.58 -0.35 17.23
CA SER A 45 -19.75 -0.72 18.65
C SER A 45 -18.90 -1.93 19.05
N GLY A 46 -18.67 -2.86 18.11
CA GLY A 46 -17.76 -3.99 18.22
C GLY A 46 -16.48 -3.77 17.41
N PRO A 47 -15.40 -4.52 17.70
CA PRO A 47 -14.19 -4.45 16.92
C PRO A 47 -14.44 -4.86 15.47
N ARG A 48 -13.70 -4.24 14.54
CA ARG A 48 -13.63 -4.61 13.13
C ARG A 48 -12.16 -4.84 12.77
N LEU A 49 -11.89 -5.95 12.13
CA LEU A 49 -10.55 -6.33 11.70
C LEU A 49 -10.60 -6.79 10.25
N ALA A 50 -9.66 -6.34 9.46
CA ALA A 50 -9.38 -6.89 8.14
C ALA A 50 -7.90 -7.29 8.08
N LEU A 51 -7.65 -8.48 7.54
CA LEU A 51 -6.33 -9.00 7.23
C LEU A 51 -6.29 -9.28 5.74
N GLY A 52 -5.26 -8.84 5.05
CA GLY A 52 -5.11 -9.04 3.63
C GLY A 52 -3.73 -9.55 3.23
N LEU A 53 -3.73 -10.29 2.14
CA LEU A 53 -2.54 -10.78 1.44
C LEU A 53 -2.73 -10.50 -0.05
N ALA A 54 -1.76 -9.86 -0.66
CA ALA A 54 -1.71 -9.60 -2.08
C ALA A 54 -0.38 -10.07 -2.67
N GLY A 55 -0.40 -10.47 -3.93
CA GLY A 55 0.80 -10.82 -4.66
C GLY A 55 0.66 -10.47 -6.13
N LEU A 56 1.79 -10.19 -6.76
CA LEU A 56 1.88 -10.08 -8.21
C LEU A 56 3.21 -10.63 -8.72
N THR A 57 3.18 -11.08 -9.96
CA THR A 57 4.37 -11.38 -10.75
C THR A 57 4.26 -10.71 -12.11
N ASN A 58 5.38 -10.22 -12.62
CA ASN A 58 5.44 -9.50 -13.90
C ASN A 58 6.85 -9.59 -14.50
N THR A 59 6.95 -9.67 -15.81
CA THR A 59 8.21 -9.49 -16.53
C THR A 59 8.20 -8.14 -17.25
N VAL A 60 9.17 -7.31 -16.99
CA VAL A 60 9.30 -5.96 -17.55
C VAL A 60 10.52 -5.90 -18.48
N GLY A 61 10.37 -5.33 -19.68
CA GLY A 61 11.44 -5.24 -20.66
C GLY A 61 11.51 -6.43 -21.62
N LEU A 62 12.52 -6.48 -22.46
CA LEU A 62 12.67 -7.41 -23.58
C LEU A 62 14.04 -8.08 -23.62
N GLY A 63 14.07 -9.37 -23.92
CA GLY A 63 15.30 -10.13 -24.16
C GLY A 63 16.29 -10.00 -23.00
N ALA A 64 17.53 -9.66 -23.26
CA ALA A 64 18.58 -9.55 -22.24
C ALA A 64 18.35 -8.41 -21.22
N SER A 65 17.41 -7.51 -21.49
CA SER A 65 17.02 -6.41 -20.58
C SER A 65 15.75 -6.74 -19.79
N ALA A 66 15.21 -7.93 -19.94
CA ALA A 66 14.04 -8.34 -19.16
C ALA A 66 14.39 -8.48 -17.68
N ILE A 67 13.44 -8.07 -16.85
CA ILE A 67 13.51 -8.14 -15.38
C ILE A 67 12.24 -8.80 -14.89
N ASP A 68 12.38 -9.90 -14.18
CA ASP A 68 11.29 -10.57 -13.51
C ASP A 68 11.06 -9.93 -12.14
N VAL A 69 9.83 -9.57 -11.85
CA VAL A 69 9.44 -8.85 -10.65
C VAL A 69 8.37 -9.63 -9.90
N GLU A 70 8.63 -9.94 -8.65
CA GLU A 70 7.67 -10.51 -7.73
C GLU A 70 7.41 -9.52 -6.59
N ARG A 71 6.13 -9.35 -6.21
CA ARG A 71 5.75 -8.51 -5.08
C ARG A 71 4.78 -9.25 -4.18
N LEU A 72 5.01 -9.12 -2.88
CA LEU A 72 4.09 -9.56 -1.84
C LEU A 72 3.68 -8.36 -0.99
N GLY A 73 2.42 -8.35 -0.58
CA GLY A 73 1.86 -7.31 0.28
C GLY A 73 1.02 -7.93 1.39
N TYR A 74 1.24 -7.47 2.60
CA TYR A 74 0.48 -7.86 3.78
C TYR A 74 -0.20 -6.62 4.35
N GLU A 75 -1.47 -6.73 4.69
CA GLU A 75 -2.23 -5.62 5.25
C GLU A 75 -2.99 -6.03 6.52
N VAL A 76 -3.06 -5.10 7.46
CA VAL A 76 -3.90 -5.19 8.65
C VAL A 76 -4.63 -3.88 8.85
N ALA A 77 -5.92 -3.95 9.13
CA ALA A 77 -6.71 -2.77 9.45
C ALA A 77 -7.69 -3.08 10.59
N PHE A 78 -7.79 -2.16 11.54
CA PHE A 78 -8.59 -2.29 12.74
C PHE A 78 -9.40 -1.03 13.02
N LYS A 79 -10.65 -1.18 13.45
CA LYS A 79 -11.52 -0.08 13.91
C LYS A 79 -12.33 -0.49 15.12
N TRP A 80 -12.41 0.41 16.09
CA TRP A 80 -13.30 0.24 17.23
C TRP A 80 -13.53 1.56 17.97
N ARG A 81 -14.83 1.95 18.13
CA ARG A 81 -15.26 3.10 18.95
C ARG A 81 -14.54 4.42 18.68
N GLY A 82 -14.23 4.70 17.44
CA GLY A 82 -13.50 5.90 17.01
C GLY A 82 -11.99 5.72 16.86
N PHE A 83 -11.41 4.65 17.39
CA PHE A 83 -10.05 4.27 17.10
C PHE A 83 -9.97 3.59 15.74
N SER A 84 -8.97 3.93 14.95
CA SER A 84 -8.60 3.29 13.70
C SER A 84 -7.09 3.04 13.69
N ALA A 85 -6.68 1.90 13.15
CA ALA A 85 -5.29 1.61 12.89
C ALA A 85 -5.19 0.79 11.61
N GLN A 86 -4.16 1.03 10.81
CA GLN A 86 -3.85 0.22 9.64
C GLN A 86 -2.34 0.17 9.43
N GLY A 87 -1.89 -0.92 8.85
CA GLY A 87 -0.51 -1.10 8.45
C GLY A 87 -0.43 -1.97 7.22
N GLU A 88 0.57 -1.71 6.41
CA GLU A 88 0.90 -2.51 5.25
C GLU A 88 2.41 -2.74 5.22
N PHE A 89 2.81 -3.93 4.79
CA PHE A 89 4.18 -4.30 4.49
C PHE A 89 4.23 -4.78 3.05
N PHE A 90 5.23 -4.33 2.32
CA PHE A 90 5.50 -4.66 0.93
C PHE A 90 6.89 -5.22 0.80
N ASP A 91 7.00 -6.28 0.05
CA ASP A 91 8.25 -6.92 -0.34
C ASP A 91 8.28 -7.04 -1.85
N GLU A 92 9.41 -6.67 -2.47
CA GLU A 92 9.64 -6.78 -3.90
C GLU A 92 10.99 -7.43 -4.15
N ASN A 93 10.98 -8.53 -4.87
CA ASN A 93 12.17 -9.13 -5.45
C ASN A 93 12.16 -8.89 -6.96
N ALA A 94 13.26 -8.44 -7.50
CA ALA A 94 13.46 -8.28 -8.94
C ALA A 94 14.74 -8.97 -9.37
N GLU A 95 14.68 -9.76 -10.43
CA GLU A 95 15.82 -10.51 -10.97
C GLU A 95 16.01 -10.22 -12.46
N ASN A 96 17.24 -9.95 -12.85
CA ASN A 96 17.57 -9.76 -14.26
C ASN A 96 18.01 -11.08 -14.93
N GLN A 97 18.15 -11.07 -16.25
CA GLN A 97 18.55 -12.24 -17.03
C GLN A 97 19.98 -12.75 -16.75
N SER A 98 20.74 -12.08 -15.92
CA SER A 98 22.07 -12.51 -15.43
C SER A 98 22.02 -13.08 -14.02
N ASN A 99 20.84 -13.35 -13.47
CA ASN A 99 20.57 -13.79 -12.10
C ASN A 99 21.11 -12.81 -11.04
N VAL A 100 21.09 -11.53 -11.34
CA VAL A 100 21.34 -10.48 -10.35
C VAL A 100 20.02 -10.05 -9.77
N THR A 101 19.90 -10.10 -8.45
CA THR A 101 18.67 -9.75 -7.71
C THR A 101 18.75 -8.37 -7.10
N SER A 102 17.61 -7.76 -6.90
CA SER A 102 17.40 -6.51 -6.16
C SER A 102 16.17 -6.66 -5.28
N ASP A 103 16.35 -6.47 -3.98
CA ASP A 103 15.33 -6.66 -2.96
C ASP A 103 14.92 -5.30 -2.37
N ASN A 104 13.65 -4.96 -2.48
CA ASN A 104 13.09 -3.74 -1.92
C ASN A 104 12.00 -4.09 -0.93
N GLN A 105 11.95 -3.38 0.18
CA GLN A 105 10.89 -3.54 1.16
C GLN A 105 10.40 -2.20 1.68
N GLY A 106 9.16 -2.19 2.14
CA GLY A 106 8.59 -1.00 2.74
C GLY A 106 7.39 -1.33 3.60
N TYR A 107 7.16 -0.50 4.61
CA TYR A 107 5.98 -0.61 5.43
C TYR A 107 5.50 0.74 5.93
N TYR A 108 4.25 0.80 6.29
CA TYR A 108 3.73 1.89 7.11
C TYR A 108 2.82 1.37 8.21
N LEU A 109 2.73 2.15 9.27
CA LEU A 109 1.75 2.00 10.33
C LEU A 109 1.10 3.36 10.57
N GLN A 110 -0.23 3.39 10.57
CA GLN A 110 -1.01 4.59 10.84
C GLN A 110 -2.05 4.28 11.91
N ALA A 111 -2.25 5.21 12.84
CA ALA A 111 -3.33 5.12 13.82
C ALA A 111 -3.99 6.48 14.00
N GLY A 112 -5.31 6.46 14.25
CA GLY A 112 -6.11 7.66 14.46
C GLY A 112 -7.16 7.45 15.55
N TYR A 113 -7.56 8.56 16.15
CA TYR A 113 -8.66 8.58 17.10
C TYR A 113 -9.63 9.71 16.77
N LEU A 114 -10.83 9.32 16.40
CA LEU A 114 -11.97 10.21 16.22
C LEU A 114 -12.67 10.42 17.58
N PHE A 115 -12.68 11.65 18.05
CA PHE A 115 -13.30 12.01 19.33
C PHE A 115 -14.84 11.83 19.31
N PRO A 116 -15.48 11.68 20.46
CA PRO A 116 -16.94 11.69 20.58
C PRO A 116 -17.51 12.95 19.91
N GLY A 117 -18.65 12.78 19.21
CA GLY A 117 -19.24 13.82 18.36
C GLY A 117 -18.88 13.72 16.89
N ASN A 118 -17.93 12.85 16.52
CA ASN A 118 -17.55 12.49 15.14
C ASN A 118 -17.12 13.68 14.28
N LYS A 119 -16.52 14.69 14.90
CA LYS A 119 -16.08 15.91 14.20
C LYS A 119 -14.57 16.14 14.23
N PHE A 120 -13.90 15.71 15.26
CA PHE A 120 -12.46 15.96 15.41
C PHE A 120 -11.69 14.65 15.54
N GLU A 121 -10.62 14.53 14.77
CA GLU A 121 -9.73 13.38 14.76
C GLU A 121 -8.27 13.85 14.82
N VAL A 122 -7.45 13.07 15.50
CA VAL A 122 -6.00 13.13 15.41
C VAL A 122 -5.47 11.81 14.89
N ALA A 123 -4.43 11.84 14.09
CA ALA A 123 -3.79 10.67 13.54
C ALA A 123 -2.27 10.83 13.54
N ALA A 124 -1.58 9.70 13.57
CA ALA A 124 -0.14 9.62 13.39
C ALA A 124 0.19 8.49 12.42
N ARG A 125 1.27 8.66 11.64
CA ARG A 125 1.79 7.70 10.69
C ARG A 125 3.30 7.61 10.82
N TYR A 126 3.82 6.40 10.72
CA TYR A 126 5.21 6.10 10.49
C TYR A 126 5.34 5.26 9.23
N GLU A 127 6.36 5.51 8.45
CA GLU A 127 6.66 4.75 7.24
C GLU A 127 8.15 4.61 7.04
N SER A 128 8.55 3.47 6.44
CA SER A 128 9.92 3.18 6.08
C SER A 128 9.96 2.46 4.73
N ILE A 129 10.92 2.81 3.90
CA ILE A 129 11.22 2.13 2.63
C ILE A 129 12.72 1.90 2.58
N GLU A 130 13.10 0.64 2.44
CA GLU A 130 14.47 0.20 2.19
C GLU A 130 14.59 -0.21 0.72
N ARG A 131 15.62 0.28 0.05
CA ARG A 131 15.81 0.08 -1.38
C ARG A 131 17.17 -0.48 -1.69
N ASP A 132 17.16 -1.60 -2.39
CA ASP A 132 18.36 -2.11 -3.00
C ASP A 132 18.67 -1.30 -4.29
N THR A 133 19.89 -0.82 -4.41
CA THR A 133 20.36 -0.04 -5.54
C THR A 133 21.12 -0.85 -6.58
N THR A 134 21.09 -2.18 -6.50
CA THR A 134 21.80 -3.09 -7.40
C THR A 134 21.37 -2.86 -8.84
N PHE A 135 20.08 -2.72 -9.11
CA PHE A 135 19.53 -2.19 -10.36
C PHE A 135 18.15 -1.58 -10.16
N ASN A 136 17.72 -0.73 -11.06
CA ASN A 136 16.50 0.03 -10.92
C ASN A 136 15.43 -0.48 -11.89
N VAL A 137 14.41 -1.15 -11.36
CA VAL A 137 13.28 -1.69 -12.15
C VAL A 137 12.41 -0.60 -12.78
N SER A 138 12.38 0.58 -12.20
CA SER A 138 11.41 1.61 -12.59
C SER A 138 11.94 2.74 -13.47
N ASN A 139 13.21 2.70 -13.91
CA ASN A 139 13.88 3.79 -14.64
C ASN A 139 13.82 5.17 -13.95
N LEU A 140 13.51 5.20 -12.66
CA LEU A 140 13.35 6.42 -11.86
C LEU A 140 14.68 7.00 -11.36
N GLY A 141 15.80 6.66 -12.03
CA GLY A 141 17.12 7.20 -11.75
C GLY A 141 17.72 6.78 -10.41
N SER A 142 19.01 6.80 -10.30
CA SER A 142 19.83 6.44 -9.13
C SER A 142 19.64 7.32 -7.88
N ALA A 143 18.56 8.08 -7.79
CA ALA A 143 18.30 9.04 -6.70
C ALA A 143 17.35 8.49 -5.62
N LEU A 144 16.83 7.28 -5.75
CA LEU A 144 15.93 6.72 -4.76
C LEU A 144 16.74 6.11 -3.62
N LYS A 145 16.79 6.82 -2.51
CA LYS A 145 17.40 6.38 -1.25
C LYS A 145 16.36 5.74 -0.34
N ASP A 146 16.85 5.07 0.69
CA ASP A 146 16.01 4.68 1.81
C ASP A 146 15.29 5.90 2.37
N PHE A 147 14.09 5.67 2.83
CA PHE A 147 13.23 6.73 3.36
C PHE A 147 12.59 6.27 4.67
N GLU A 148 12.67 7.15 5.66
CA GLU A 148 11.89 7.04 6.89
C GLU A 148 11.10 8.32 7.09
N GLY A 149 9.83 8.19 7.46
CA GLY A 149 8.94 9.32 7.65
C GLY A 149 8.03 9.14 8.85
N THR A 150 7.78 10.25 9.55
CA THR A 150 6.77 10.31 10.61
C THR A 150 5.87 11.49 10.35
N GLY A 151 4.56 11.25 10.34
CA GLY A 151 3.55 12.27 10.15
C GLY A 151 2.56 12.34 11.30
N ILE A 152 2.06 13.52 11.57
CA ILE A 152 0.91 13.74 12.45
C ILE A 152 -0.12 14.59 11.73
N GLY A 153 -1.41 14.32 11.98
CA GLY A 153 -2.50 15.03 11.35
C GLY A 153 -3.65 15.31 12.30
N ALA A 154 -4.40 16.35 11.98
CA ALA A 154 -5.66 16.66 12.61
C ALA A 154 -6.72 16.97 11.58
N SER A 155 -7.91 16.40 11.73
CA SER A 155 -9.03 16.57 10.83
C SER A 155 -10.27 17.06 11.56
N TYR A 156 -10.99 18.01 10.95
CA TYR A 156 -12.29 18.43 11.41
C TYR A 156 -13.35 18.15 10.34
N TYR A 157 -14.29 17.29 10.66
CA TYR A 157 -15.34 16.82 9.75
C TYR A 157 -16.58 17.69 9.85
N LEU A 158 -16.90 18.43 8.79
CA LEU A 158 -18.12 19.21 8.64
C LEU A 158 -19.29 18.32 8.19
N ASN A 159 -19.04 17.45 7.22
CA ASN A 159 -19.99 16.49 6.68
C ASN A 159 -19.28 15.19 6.31
N LYS A 160 -18.92 14.38 7.30
CA LYS A 160 -18.15 13.12 7.14
C LYS A 160 -16.93 13.36 6.23
N HIS A 161 -16.67 12.44 5.28
CA HIS A 161 -15.56 12.58 4.33
C HIS A 161 -15.83 13.58 3.18
N VAL A 162 -17.06 14.02 3.01
CA VAL A 162 -17.45 14.92 1.88
C VAL A 162 -16.89 16.32 2.07
N HIS A 163 -16.94 16.83 3.32
CA HIS A 163 -16.39 18.15 3.67
C HIS A 163 -15.59 18.03 4.95
N LYS A 164 -14.26 18.12 4.86
CA LYS A 164 -13.34 18.14 6.01
C LYS A 164 -12.30 19.26 5.87
N ILE A 165 -11.82 19.75 6.99
CA ILE A 165 -10.63 20.60 7.09
C ILE A 165 -9.56 19.70 7.68
N GLN A 166 -8.39 19.65 7.06
CA GLN A 166 -7.28 18.80 7.52
C GLN A 166 -5.99 19.59 7.51
N ALA A 167 -5.16 19.34 8.52
CA ALA A 167 -3.80 19.84 8.61
C ALA A 167 -2.88 18.67 8.94
N ASP A 168 -1.84 18.50 8.15
CA ASP A 168 -0.84 17.45 8.30
C ASP A 168 0.55 18.06 8.36
N TRP A 169 1.41 17.41 9.11
CA TRP A 169 2.83 17.73 9.20
C TRP A 169 3.64 16.43 9.05
N PHE A 170 4.69 16.48 8.19
CA PHE A 170 5.58 15.37 7.86
C PHE A 170 7.04 15.81 8.04
#